data_e5e9965c2ce23aab3fcb49f2a7e6f815
#
_entry.id   e5e9965c2ce23aab3fcb49f2a7e6f815
#
_cell.length_a   1.000
_cell.length_b   1.000
_cell.length_c   1.000
_cell.angle_alpha   90.00
_cell.angle_beta   90.00
_cell.angle_gamma   90.00
#
_symmetry.space_group_name_H-M   'P 1'
#
loop_
_entity.id
_entity.type
_entity.pdbx_description
1 polymer ?
#
loop_
_entity_poly.entity_id
_entity_poly.type
_entity_poly.pdbx_seq_one_letter_code
_entity_poly.pdbx_strand_id
1 'polypeptide(L)'
;MLINCLLKMMKYKFLLPIIIFSLLFSCTKSEGIGGKAVIKGNVVEDNTDALGNIIASYNAQELDVYIIYGNQNNTYDDDINTSHDGSFEFKYLNKGDYEIFVYSDCATCPKGQDSLVKKSVSISSRKQVIEIDTIHIVNFI
;
A
#
# COMPACT_ATOMS: atom_id res chain seq x y z
N MET A 1 -0.48 49.21 41.86
CA MET A 1 -0.67 49.16 40.37
C MET A 1 0.42 48.37 39.67
N LEU A 2 1.68 48.41 40.08
CA LEU A 2 2.82 47.69 39.47
C LEU A 2 2.77 46.16 39.65
N ILE A 3 2.31 45.66 40.80
CA ILE A 3 2.25 44.21 41.14
C ILE A 3 1.29 43.43 40.21
N ASN A 4 0.18 44.05 39.86
CA ASN A 4 -0.78 43.43 38.94
C ASN A 4 -0.30 43.33 37.50
N CYS A 5 0.60 44.23 37.07
CA CYS A 5 1.21 44.20 35.75
C CYS A 5 2.28 43.10 35.66
N LEU A 6 3.07 42.90 36.71
CA LEU A 6 4.09 41.84 36.82
C LEU A 6 3.46 40.43 36.86
N LEU A 7 2.38 40.25 37.60
CA LEU A 7 1.65 38.99 37.68
C LEU A 7 1.00 38.63 36.32
N LYS A 8 0.53 39.61 35.57
CA LYS A 8 -0.02 39.43 34.26
C LYS A 8 1.03 39.00 33.24
N MET A 9 2.20 39.61 33.28
CA MET A 9 3.36 39.25 32.42
C MET A 9 3.93 37.87 32.74
N MET A 10 3.90 37.42 33.98
CA MET A 10 4.37 36.11 34.39
C MET A 10 3.48 34.98 33.84
N LYS A 11 2.16 35.20 33.76
CA LYS A 11 1.21 34.21 33.18
C LYS A 11 1.43 33.96 31.68
N TYR A 12 1.86 34.98 30.92
CA TYR A 12 2.14 34.83 29.48
C TYR A 12 3.47 34.16 29.20
N LYS A 13 4.48 34.28 30.10
CA LYS A 13 5.77 33.59 29.95
C LYS A 13 5.65 32.05 30.02
N PHE A 14 4.67 31.53 30.77
CA PHE A 14 4.40 30.11 30.85
C PHE A 14 3.47 29.58 29.73
N LEU A 15 2.61 30.41 29.17
CA LEU A 15 1.71 30.04 28.06
C LEU A 15 2.45 29.90 26.72
N LEU A 16 3.44 30.74 26.48
CA LEU A 16 4.22 30.75 25.24
C LEU A 16 4.95 29.42 24.97
N PRO A 17 5.68 28.79 25.90
CA PRO A 17 6.34 27.51 25.67
C PRO A 17 5.36 26.35 25.50
N ILE A 18 4.16 26.42 26.09
CA ILE A 18 3.14 25.37 25.92
C ILE A 18 2.56 25.41 24.49
N ILE A 19 2.35 26.59 23.94
CA ILE A 19 1.85 26.74 22.56
C ILE A 19 2.92 26.28 21.56
N ILE A 20 4.20 26.58 21.79
CA ILE A 20 5.29 26.14 20.92
C ILE A 20 5.46 24.61 20.97
N PHE A 21 5.28 24.01 22.14
CA PHE A 21 5.39 22.56 22.32
C PHE A 21 4.24 21.80 21.62
N SER A 22 3.05 22.38 21.56
CA SER A 22 1.89 21.76 20.86
C SER A 22 2.03 21.75 19.33
N LEU A 23 2.86 22.62 18.75
CA LEU A 23 3.09 22.66 17.31
C LEU A 23 4.09 21.60 16.81
N LEU A 24 4.78 20.88 17.71
CA LEU A 24 5.75 19.85 17.35
C LEU A 24 5.12 18.46 17.13
N PHE A 25 3.83 18.28 17.40
CA PHE A 25 3.15 17.00 17.29
C PHE A 25 2.46 16.74 15.93
N SER A 26 2.71 17.55 14.92
CA SER A 26 2.04 17.35 13.64
C SER A 26 3.05 17.00 12.55
N CYS A 27 3.21 15.74 12.28
CA CYS A 27 3.34 15.14 10.94
C CYS A 27 3.74 13.66 11.02
N THR A 28 2.82 12.78 11.36
CA THR A 28 2.91 11.40 10.90
C THR A 28 2.47 11.39 9.44
N LYS A 29 3.40 11.14 8.53
CA LYS A 29 3.02 10.85 7.15
C LYS A 29 2.24 9.53 7.15
N SER A 30 0.99 9.60 6.70
CA SER A 30 0.19 8.41 6.43
C SER A 30 0.78 7.60 5.27
N GLU A 31 0.37 6.36 5.14
CA GLU A 31 0.62 5.49 3.99
C GLU A 31 0.25 6.22 2.68
N GLY A 32 0.84 5.79 1.56
CA GLY A 32 0.59 6.38 0.26
C GLY A 32 1.81 7.02 -0.38
N ILE A 33 1.57 7.84 -1.39
CA ILE A 33 2.62 8.48 -2.20
C ILE A 33 3.29 9.63 -1.46
N GLY A 34 4.54 9.92 -1.83
CA GLY A 34 5.34 11.05 -1.30
C GLY A 34 6.58 10.63 -0.52
N GLY A 35 6.84 9.32 -0.47
CA GLY A 35 8.04 8.72 0.09
C GLY A 35 9.16 8.47 -0.91
N LYS A 36 10.02 7.50 -0.61
CA LYS A 36 11.13 7.04 -1.46
C LYS A 36 11.24 5.51 -1.44
N ALA A 37 10.29 4.83 -0.84
CA ALA A 37 10.28 3.37 -0.83
C ALA A 37 9.61 2.84 -2.09
N VAL A 38 9.86 1.57 -2.37
CA VAL A 38 9.42 0.88 -3.57
C VAL A 38 8.94 -0.51 -3.16
N ILE A 39 7.80 -0.94 -3.71
CA ILE A 39 7.36 -2.33 -3.69
C ILE A 39 7.34 -2.81 -5.14
N LYS A 40 7.98 -3.94 -5.40
CA LYS A 40 8.03 -4.57 -6.72
C LYS A 40 7.74 -6.06 -6.63
N GLY A 41 7.30 -6.63 -7.71
CA GLY A 41 7.02 -8.05 -7.80
C GLY A 41 6.79 -8.49 -9.23
N ASN A 42 6.36 -9.74 -9.37
CA ASN A 42 6.04 -10.34 -10.65
C ASN A 42 4.71 -11.09 -10.58
N VAL A 43 3.97 -11.12 -11.68
CA VAL A 43 2.73 -11.89 -11.80
C VAL A 43 2.88 -12.93 -12.90
N VAL A 44 2.48 -14.15 -12.58
CA VAL A 44 2.44 -15.29 -13.51
C VAL A 44 1.00 -15.76 -13.62
N GLU A 45 0.55 -15.95 -14.85
CA GLU A 45 -0.74 -16.53 -15.19
C GLU A 45 -0.58 -18.02 -15.46
N ASP A 46 -1.27 -18.83 -14.66
CA ASP A 46 -1.32 -20.28 -14.77
C ASP A 46 -2.61 -20.68 -15.49
N ASN A 47 -2.49 -21.07 -16.76
CA ASN A 47 -3.59 -21.60 -17.55
C ASN A 47 -3.94 -23.00 -17.06
N THR A 48 -5.19 -23.20 -16.67
CA THR A 48 -5.68 -24.46 -16.10
C THR A 48 -6.84 -25.04 -16.88
N ASP A 49 -6.92 -26.38 -16.87
CA ASP A 49 -8.07 -27.10 -17.38
C ASP A 49 -9.26 -27.05 -16.41
N ALA A 50 -10.40 -27.57 -16.83
CA ALA A 50 -11.61 -27.67 -16.02
C ALA A 50 -11.47 -28.52 -14.74
N LEU A 51 -10.40 -29.30 -14.61
CA LEU A 51 -10.07 -30.12 -13.44
C LEU A 51 -9.10 -29.41 -12.49
N GLY A 52 -8.59 -28.22 -12.87
CA GLY A 52 -7.64 -27.44 -12.10
C GLY A 52 -6.17 -27.83 -12.32
N ASN A 53 -5.84 -28.61 -13.36
CA ASN A 53 -4.47 -28.94 -13.70
C ASN A 53 -3.85 -27.78 -14.48
N ILE A 54 -2.66 -27.34 -14.08
CA ILE A 54 -1.90 -26.32 -14.83
C ILE A 54 -1.40 -26.93 -16.14
N ILE A 55 -1.81 -26.34 -17.25
CA ILE A 55 -1.41 -26.76 -18.62
C ILE A 55 -0.17 -25.98 -19.06
N ALA A 56 -0.14 -24.66 -18.73
CA ALA A 56 0.95 -23.77 -19.08
C ALA A 56 0.97 -22.58 -18.12
N SER A 57 2.15 -21.96 -17.98
CA SER A 57 2.35 -20.75 -17.17
C SER A 57 3.06 -19.70 -18.00
N TYR A 58 2.60 -18.46 -17.96
CA TYR A 58 3.15 -17.33 -18.68
C TYR A 58 3.30 -16.13 -17.75
N ASN A 59 4.23 -15.23 -18.09
CA ASN A 59 4.27 -13.92 -17.44
C ASN A 59 3.00 -13.15 -17.81
N ALA A 60 2.26 -12.69 -16.80
CA ALA A 60 1.05 -11.91 -17.02
C ALA A 60 1.42 -10.52 -17.55
N GLN A 61 1.02 -10.21 -18.78
CA GLN A 61 1.31 -8.95 -19.45
C GLN A 61 0.09 -8.04 -19.40
N GLU A 62 0.32 -6.73 -19.21
CA GLU A 62 -0.73 -5.70 -19.18
C GLU A 62 -1.87 -6.02 -18.20
N LEU A 63 -1.55 -6.76 -17.13
CA LEU A 63 -2.50 -7.11 -16.07
C LEU A 63 -2.52 -5.99 -15.01
N ASP A 64 -3.72 -5.60 -14.59
CA ASP A 64 -3.89 -4.61 -13.52
C ASP A 64 -3.48 -5.20 -12.17
N VAL A 65 -2.54 -4.53 -11.51
CA VAL A 65 -2.12 -4.78 -10.12
C VAL A 65 -2.57 -3.61 -9.27
N TYR A 66 -3.29 -3.89 -8.22
CA TYR A 66 -3.90 -2.89 -7.34
C TYR A 66 -3.16 -2.79 -6.01
N ILE A 67 -3.14 -1.59 -5.44
CA ILE A 67 -2.57 -1.34 -4.12
C ILE A 67 -3.56 -0.59 -3.22
N ILE A 68 -3.62 -1.01 -1.96
CA ILE A 68 -4.37 -0.34 -0.89
C ILE A 68 -3.35 0.22 0.10
N TYR A 69 -3.54 1.48 0.50
CA TYR A 69 -2.72 2.16 1.49
C TYR A 69 -3.31 1.98 2.89
N GLY A 70 -2.58 1.30 3.78
CA GLY A 70 -3.08 0.93 5.10
C GLY A 70 -4.08 -0.23 5.06
N ASN A 71 -4.77 -0.45 6.18
CA ASN A 71 -5.68 -1.59 6.35
C ASN A 71 -7.16 -1.20 6.42
N GLN A 72 -7.53 0.00 6.00
CA GLN A 72 -8.84 0.58 6.33
C GLN A 72 -9.78 0.80 5.14
N ASN A 73 -9.34 0.57 3.91
CA ASN A 73 -10.14 0.83 2.73
C ASN A 73 -10.71 -0.44 2.11
N ASN A 74 -11.97 -0.36 1.68
CA ASN A 74 -12.63 -1.41 0.91
C ASN A 74 -12.42 -1.23 -0.61
N THR A 75 -11.70 -0.18 -1.03
CA THR A 75 -11.36 0.14 -2.41
C THR A 75 -9.86 0.32 -2.53
N TYR A 76 -9.31 0.07 -3.71
CA TYR A 76 -7.90 0.34 -3.98
C TYR A 76 -7.65 1.86 -4.08
N ASP A 77 -6.42 2.26 -3.78
CA ASP A 77 -5.97 3.66 -3.82
C ASP A 77 -5.22 3.98 -5.11
N ASP A 78 -4.55 2.98 -5.72
CA ASP A 78 -3.80 3.14 -6.96
C ASP A 78 -3.70 1.80 -7.69
N ASP A 79 -3.40 1.83 -8.99
CA ASP A 79 -3.19 0.65 -9.81
C ASP A 79 -2.08 0.87 -10.84
N ILE A 80 -1.50 -0.22 -11.32
CA ILE A 80 -0.46 -0.24 -12.34
C ILE A 80 -0.56 -1.52 -13.17
N ASN A 81 -0.27 -1.41 -14.46
CA ASN A 81 -0.20 -2.60 -15.32
C ASN A 81 1.17 -3.28 -15.22
N THR A 82 1.16 -4.60 -15.29
CA THR A 82 2.39 -5.38 -15.42
C THR A 82 3.06 -5.12 -16.78
N SER A 83 4.38 -5.19 -16.78
CA SER A 83 5.19 -5.14 -17.99
C SER A 83 5.07 -6.45 -18.78
N HIS A 84 5.70 -6.50 -19.97
CA HIS A 84 5.74 -7.69 -20.83
C HIS A 84 6.40 -8.93 -20.20
N ASP A 85 7.19 -8.76 -19.14
CA ASP A 85 7.83 -9.82 -18.36
C ASP A 85 7.04 -10.14 -17.06
N GLY A 86 5.83 -9.61 -16.90
CA GLY A 86 4.98 -9.77 -15.73
C GLY A 86 5.38 -8.91 -14.53
N SER A 87 6.45 -8.10 -14.64
CA SER A 87 6.92 -7.29 -13.52
C SER A 87 6.05 -6.05 -13.29
N PHE A 88 5.98 -5.62 -12.04
CA PHE A 88 5.33 -4.37 -11.63
C PHE A 88 6.13 -3.67 -10.53
N GLU A 89 5.95 -2.35 -10.38
CA GLU A 89 6.70 -1.56 -9.41
C GLU A 89 5.90 -0.32 -8.94
N PHE A 90 5.47 -0.30 -7.68
CA PHE A 90 4.92 0.87 -7.01
C PHE A 90 6.03 1.69 -6.39
N LYS A 91 6.18 2.94 -6.81
CA LYS A 91 7.27 3.87 -6.42
C LYS A 91 6.79 4.98 -5.51
N TYR A 92 7.77 5.64 -4.88
CA TYR A 92 7.53 6.84 -4.06
C TYR A 92 6.62 6.63 -2.86
N LEU A 93 6.62 5.43 -2.29
CA LEU A 93 5.79 5.08 -1.16
C LEU A 93 6.36 5.61 0.16
N ASN A 94 5.48 6.01 1.06
CA ASN A 94 5.79 6.33 2.45
C ASN A 94 6.02 5.05 3.27
N LYS A 95 6.41 5.20 4.53
CA LYS A 95 6.37 4.11 5.51
C LYS A 95 4.93 3.79 5.85
N GLY A 96 4.65 2.53 6.14
CA GLY A 96 3.35 2.04 6.54
C GLY A 96 3.04 0.67 5.98
N ASP A 97 1.79 0.26 6.12
CA ASP A 97 1.30 -1.02 5.68
C ASP A 97 0.56 -0.87 4.35
N TYR A 98 0.73 -1.86 3.50
CA TYR A 98 0.15 -1.90 2.16
C TYR A 98 -0.42 -3.28 1.88
N GLU A 99 -1.49 -3.34 1.12
CA GLU A 99 -2.03 -4.57 0.56
C GLU A 99 -1.99 -4.47 -0.96
N ILE A 100 -1.34 -5.44 -1.61
CA ILE A 100 -1.31 -5.57 -3.07
C ILE A 100 -2.22 -6.73 -3.44
N PHE A 101 -3.02 -6.57 -4.48
CA PHE A 101 -3.85 -7.64 -4.98
C PHE A 101 -4.01 -7.61 -6.49
N VAL A 102 -4.32 -8.77 -7.03
CA VAL A 102 -4.71 -8.99 -8.43
C VAL A 102 -5.95 -9.87 -8.48
N TYR A 103 -6.71 -9.77 -9.55
CA TYR A 103 -7.83 -10.65 -9.80
C TYR A 103 -7.35 -11.95 -10.44
N SER A 104 -8.00 -13.05 -10.12
CA SER A 104 -7.73 -14.40 -10.61
C SER A 104 -9.06 -15.10 -10.86
N ASP A 105 -9.15 -15.83 -11.92
CA ASP A 105 -10.32 -16.71 -12.17
C ASP A 105 -10.56 -17.64 -10.97
N CYS A 106 -11.83 -17.95 -10.74
CA CYS A 106 -12.23 -18.79 -9.62
C CYS A 106 -13.34 -19.75 -10.04
N ALA A 107 -13.00 -21.04 -10.14
CA ALA A 107 -13.96 -22.10 -10.52
C ALA A 107 -15.07 -22.32 -9.48
N THR A 108 -14.81 -22.03 -8.21
CA THR A 108 -15.72 -22.33 -7.09
C THR A 108 -16.42 -21.10 -6.51
N CYS A 109 -16.10 -19.91 -7.04
CA CYS A 109 -16.71 -18.68 -6.58
C CYS A 109 -18.15 -18.53 -7.04
N PRO A 110 -19.05 -17.94 -6.22
CA PRO A 110 -20.45 -17.76 -6.59
C PRO A 110 -20.60 -16.87 -7.83
N LYS A 111 -21.47 -17.26 -8.76
CA LYS A 111 -21.85 -16.44 -9.92
C LYS A 111 -20.72 -16.09 -10.90
N GLY A 112 -19.64 -16.89 -10.95
CA GLY A 112 -18.52 -16.61 -11.85
C GLY A 112 -17.74 -15.34 -11.46
N GLN A 113 -17.65 -15.04 -10.17
CA GLN A 113 -16.85 -13.96 -9.65
C GLN A 113 -15.37 -14.38 -9.61
N ASP A 114 -14.47 -13.43 -9.86
CA ASP A 114 -13.05 -13.62 -9.67
C ASP A 114 -12.68 -13.67 -8.18
N SER A 115 -11.60 -14.33 -7.88
CA SER A 115 -10.97 -14.28 -6.55
C SER A 115 -9.88 -13.21 -6.48
N LEU A 116 -9.56 -12.76 -5.26
CA LEU A 116 -8.47 -11.83 -5.03
C LEU A 116 -7.26 -12.56 -4.49
N VAL A 117 -6.14 -12.48 -5.20
CA VAL A 117 -4.83 -12.93 -4.69
C VAL A 117 -4.15 -11.75 -4.03
N LYS A 118 -4.01 -11.79 -2.70
CA LYS A 118 -3.54 -10.66 -1.88
C LYS A 118 -2.17 -10.90 -1.27
N LYS A 119 -1.38 -9.85 -1.17
CA LYS A 119 -0.07 -9.79 -0.49
C LYS A 119 0.01 -8.58 0.41
N SER A 120 0.19 -8.80 1.71
CA SER A 120 0.42 -7.71 2.67
C SER A 120 1.90 -7.39 2.78
N VAL A 121 2.24 -6.10 2.78
CA VAL A 121 3.62 -5.60 2.77
C VAL A 121 3.74 -4.44 3.76
N SER A 122 4.81 -4.43 4.57
CA SER A 122 5.07 -3.34 5.51
C SER A 122 6.39 -2.63 5.20
N ILE A 123 6.34 -1.32 4.97
CA ILE A 123 7.50 -0.47 4.73
C ILE A 123 7.93 0.18 6.04
N SER A 124 9.08 -0.24 6.57
CA SER A 124 9.64 0.26 7.84
C SER A 124 10.65 1.38 7.66
N SER A 125 11.29 1.50 6.50
CA SER A 125 12.30 2.53 6.23
C SER A 125 12.03 3.33 4.95
N ARG A 126 12.51 4.60 4.92
CA ARG A 126 12.15 5.58 3.87
C ARG A 126 12.64 5.26 2.46
N LYS A 127 13.67 4.44 2.32
CA LYS A 127 14.28 4.08 1.02
C LYS A 127 14.27 2.57 0.80
N GLN A 128 13.36 1.89 1.48
CA GLN A 128 13.26 0.44 1.39
C GLN A 128 12.79 0.04 0.00
N VAL A 129 13.43 -0.95 -0.55
CA VAL A 129 12.95 -1.67 -1.73
C VAL A 129 12.53 -3.05 -1.24
N ILE A 130 11.27 -3.37 -1.44
CA ILE A 130 10.70 -4.67 -1.08
C ILE A 130 10.35 -5.39 -2.38
N GLU A 131 10.86 -6.58 -2.54
CA GLU A 131 10.48 -7.50 -3.58
C GLU A 131 9.58 -8.56 -2.96
N ILE A 132 8.34 -8.63 -3.43
CA ILE A 132 7.39 -9.63 -2.95
C ILE A 132 7.52 -10.90 -3.80
N ASP A 133 7.09 -12.02 -3.22
CA ASP A 133 7.03 -13.30 -3.93
C ASP A 133 6.12 -13.18 -5.17
N THR A 134 6.45 -13.92 -6.21
CA THR A 134 5.63 -14.02 -7.43
C THR A 134 4.18 -14.31 -7.07
N ILE A 135 3.30 -13.54 -7.65
CA ILE A 135 1.85 -13.73 -7.54
C ILE A 135 1.41 -14.66 -8.68
N HIS A 136 0.81 -15.77 -8.35
CA HIS A 136 0.21 -16.68 -9.31
C HIS A 136 -1.28 -16.44 -9.38
N ILE A 137 -1.79 -16.22 -10.59
CA ILE A 137 -3.21 -16.15 -10.89
C ILE A 137 -3.62 -17.29 -11.78
N VAL A 138 -4.86 -17.69 -11.71
CA VAL A 138 -5.43 -18.77 -12.53
C VAL A 138 -6.25 -18.16 -13.66
N ASN A 139 -6.12 -18.74 -14.85
CA ASN A 139 -6.96 -18.50 -16.01
C ASN A 139 -7.51 -19.84 -16.50
N PHE A 140 -8.85 -20.02 -16.54
CA PHE A 140 -9.49 -21.24 -17.04
C PHE A 140 -9.69 -21.17 -18.55
N ILE A 141 -9.14 -22.17 -19.26
CA ILE A 141 -9.23 -22.31 -20.71
C ILE A 141 -9.95 -23.59 -21.14
#